data_8671318305c441e3660a3d4bfe179f21
#
_entry.id   8671318305c441e3660a3d4bfe179f21
#
_cell.length_a   1.000
_cell.length_b   1.000
_cell.length_c   1.000
_cell.angle_alpha   90.00
_cell.angle_beta   90.00
_cell.angle_gamma   90.00
#
_symmetry.space_group_name_H-M   'P 1'
#
loop_
_entity.id
_entity.type
_entity.pdbx_description
1 polymer ?
#
loop_
_entity_poly.entity_id
_entity_poly.type
_entity_poly.pdbx_seq_one_letter_code
_entity_poly.pdbx_strand_id
1 'polypeptide(L)'
;MATTTPDQVRDQLRSVIDPEIGINIVDLGLIYEVDVVPYVAGEGEPAAADGDERATVTMTLTTPGCPAGPYILQQVKQEAESLDHVRKAEIDLTFNPMWNEEMMSEDVRWILGR
;
A
#
# COMPACT_ATOMS: atom_id res chain seq x y z
N MET A 1 2.74 24.32 -1.91
CA MET A 1 1.67 23.36 -1.73
C MET A 1 2.25 22.02 -1.31
N ALA A 2 1.75 21.49 -0.24
CA ALA A 2 2.18 20.18 0.19
C ALA A 2 1.53 19.13 -0.70
N THR A 3 2.34 18.36 -1.41
CA THR A 3 1.88 17.21 -2.17
C THR A 3 2.33 15.96 -1.46
N THR A 4 1.44 14.97 -1.41
CA THR A 4 1.82 13.68 -0.88
C THR A 4 2.76 13.00 -1.87
N THR A 5 3.88 12.48 -1.37
CA THR A 5 4.83 11.77 -2.20
C THR A 5 4.59 10.27 -2.09
N PRO A 6 5.00 9.48 -3.10
CA PRO A 6 4.96 8.02 -2.97
C PRO A 6 5.68 7.50 -1.73
N ASP A 7 6.79 8.13 -1.34
CA ASP A 7 7.54 7.74 -0.16
C ASP A 7 6.74 7.96 1.12
N GLN A 8 5.97 9.05 1.19
CA GLN A 8 5.10 9.29 2.33
C GLN A 8 4.01 8.23 2.45
N VAL A 9 3.45 7.81 1.32
CA VAL A 9 2.47 6.72 1.31
C VAL A 9 3.11 5.43 1.79
N ARG A 10 4.30 5.09 1.30
CA ARG A 10 5.01 3.89 1.74
C ARG A 10 5.30 3.92 3.23
N ASP A 11 5.74 5.06 3.75
CA ASP A 11 6.02 5.19 5.18
C ASP A 11 4.76 4.98 6.00
N GLN A 12 3.63 5.52 5.56
CA GLN A 12 2.36 5.31 6.24
C GLN A 12 1.95 3.84 6.22
N LEU A 13 2.22 3.15 5.12
CA LEU A 13 1.86 1.74 4.99
C LEU A 13 2.71 0.81 5.87
N ARG A 14 3.81 1.29 6.45
CA ARG A 14 4.59 0.51 7.42
C ARG A 14 3.80 0.22 8.70
N SER A 15 2.69 0.92 8.92
CA SER A 15 1.79 0.61 10.04
C SER A 15 0.94 -0.63 9.78
N VAL A 16 0.90 -1.12 8.55
CA VAL A 16 0.13 -2.32 8.20
C VAL A 16 1.00 -3.55 8.39
N ILE A 17 0.58 -4.41 9.31
CA ILE A 17 1.35 -5.61 9.68
C ILE A 17 0.64 -6.83 9.11
N ASP A 18 1.40 -7.69 8.45
CA ASP A 18 0.88 -9.00 8.04
C ASP A 18 0.67 -9.87 9.29
N PRO A 19 -0.57 -10.23 9.62
CA PRO A 19 -0.84 -10.94 10.87
C PRO A 19 -0.27 -12.36 10.90
N GLU A 20 0.04 -12.94 9.76
CA GLU A 20 0.61 -14.28 9.71
C GLU A 20 2.11 -14.27 9.95
N ILE A 21 2.79 -13.19 9.59
CA ILE A 21 4.24 -13.10 9.69
C ILE A 21 4.66 -12.16 10.82
N GLY A 22 3.85 -11.15 11.14
CA GLY A 22 4.15 -10.20 12.20
C GLY A 22 5.08 -9.07 11.78
N ILE A 23 5.25 -8.84 10.48
CA ILE A 23 6.15 -7.84 9.93
C ILE A 23 5.36 -6.93 9.00
N ASN A 24 5.76 -5.66 8.92
CA ASN A 24 5.04 -4.72 8.08
C ASN A 24 5.19 -5.07 6.58
N ILE A 25 4.14 -4.76 5.83
CA ILE A 25 4.05 -5.19 4.43
C ILE A 25 5.05 -4.49 3.52
N VAL A 26 5.54 -3.31 3.89
CA VAL A 26 6.52 -2.59 3.07
C VAL A 26 7.86 -3.33 3.13
N ASP A 27 8.32 -3.68 4.32
CA ASP A 27 9.58 -4.40 4.48
C ASP A 27 9.48 -5.84 4.00
N LEU A 28 8.27 -6.41 3.97
CA LEU A 28 8.07 -7.72 3.35
C LEU A 28 8.19 -7.68 1.82
N GLY A 29 8.17 -6.49 1.23
CA GLY A 29 8.28 -6.36 -0.22
C GLY A 29 6.97 -6.58 -0.95
N LEU A 30 5.84 -6.38 -0.28
CA LEU A 30 4.53 -6.56 -0.88
C LEU A 30 4.08 -5.36 -1.70
N ILE A 31 4.67 -4.18 -1.47
CA ILE A 31 4.32 -2.94 -2.17
C ILE A 31 5.24 -2.79 -3.37
N TYR A 32 4.70 -2.95 -4.58
CA TYR A 32 5.48 -2.88 -5.80
C TYR A 32 5.60 -1.47 -6.33
N GLU A 33 4.51 -0.72 -6.31
CA GLU A 33 4.51 0.63 -6.86
C GLU A 33 3.50 1.49 -6.13
N VAL A 34 3.82 2.76 -5.94
CA VAL A 34 2.90 3.74 -5.39
C VAL A 34 2.89 4.93 -6.33
N ASP A 35 1.69 5.34 -6.75
CA ASP A 35 1.51 6.51 -7.60
C ASP A 35 0.54 7.46 -6.90
N VAL A 36 0.85 8.76 -6.93
CA VAL A 36 0.01 9.79 -6.35
C VAL A 36 -0.26 10.83 -7.42
N VAL A 37 -1.55 11.03 -7.72
CA VAL A 37 -1.98 11.98 -8.75
C VAL A 37 -3.08 12.86 -8.17
N PRO A 38 -3.33 14.05 -8.75
CA PRO A 38 -4.45 14.86 -8.32
C PRO A 38 -5.76 14.10 -8.44
N TYR A 39 -6.62 14.26 -7.43
CA TYR A 39 -7.92 13.59 -7.43
C TYR A 39 -8.85 14.29 -8.40
N VAL A 40 -9.46 13.51 -9.28
CA VAL A 40 -10.49 13.97 -10.19
C VAL A 40 -11.76 13.19 -9.87
N ALA A 41 -12.82 13.89 -9.46
CA ALA A 41 -14.07 13.23 -9.10
C ALA A 41 -14.66 12.52 -10.31
N GLY A 42 -14.98 11.25 -10.12
CA GLY A 42 -15.70 10.48 -11.12
C GLY A 42 -17.20 10.71 -11.00
N GLU A 43 -17.95 10.08 -11.91
CA GLU A 43 -19.40 10.13 -11.87
C GLU A 43 -19.92 9.53 -10.57
N GLY A 44 -20.79 10.27 -9.89
CA GLY A 44 -21.35 9.82 -8.62
C GLY A 44 -20.44 10.05 -7.41
N GLU A 45 -19.26 10.63 -7.61
CA GLU A 45 -18.33 10.93 -6.51
C GLU A 45 -18.46 12.39 -6.09
N PRO A 46 -18.18 12.71 -4.80
CA PRO A 46 -18.15 14.11 -4.37
C PRO A 46 -17.08 14.90 -5.13
N ALA A 47 -17.35 16.19 -5.33
CA ALA A 47 -16.38 17.06 -6.01
C ALA A 47 -15.07 17.12 -5.24
N ALA A 48 -13.96 17.16 -5.97
CA ALA A 48 -12.64 17.28 -5.38
C ALA A 48 -12.44 18.68 -4.80
N ALA A 49 -11.79 18.76 -3.64
CA ALA A 49 -11.32 20.02 -3.09
C ALA A 49 -9.91 20.30 -3.60
N ASP A 50 -9.45 21.54 -3.46
CA ASP A 50 -8.09 21.92 -3.84
C ASP A 50 -7.08 21.11 -3.02
N GLY A 51 -6.14 20.48 -3.70
CA GLY A 51 -5.11 19.69 -3.06
C GLY A 51 -5.47 18.25 -2.79
N ASP A 52 -6.69 17.82 -3.10
CA ASP A 52 -7.07 16.43 -2.98
C ASP A 52 -6.29 15.56 -3.96
N GLU A 53 -5.88 14.40 -3.49
CA GLU A 53 -5.05 13.48 -4.26
C GLU A 53 -5.62 12.07 -4.23
N ARG A 54 -5.28 11.31 -5.27
CA ARG A 54 -5.58 9.88 -5.34
C ARG A 54 -4.27 9.11 -5.27
N ALA A 55 -4.20 8.14 -4.39
CA ALA A 55 -3.05 7.25 -4.31
C ALA A 55 -3.44 5.90 -4.91
N THR A 56 -2.60 5.36 -5.77
CA THR A 56 -2.76 4.01 -6.31
C THR A 56 -1.60 3.17 -5.81
N VAL A 57 -1.91 2.08 -5.12
CA VAL A 57 -0.91 1.18 -4.57
C VAL A 57 -0.99 -0.14 -5.33
N THR A 58 0.06 -0.45 -6.07
CA THR A 58 0.20 -1.74 -6.72
C THR A 58 0.93 -2.67 -5.78
N MET A 59 0.31 -3.75 -5.41
CA MET A 59 0.86 -4.65 -4.40
C MET A 59 0.48 -6.10 -4.65
N THR A 60 1.14 -6.97 -3.93
CA THR A 60 0.87 -8.41 -3.97
C THR A 60 0.67 -8.95 -2.56
N LEU A 61 0.41 -10.23 -2.48
CA LEU A 61 0.39 -10.99 -1.23
C LEU A 61 1.43 -12.10 -1.32
N THR A 62 1.84 -12.64 -0.17
CA THR A 62 2.88 -13.69 -0.16
C THR A 62 2.42 -14.96 -0.89
N THR A 63 1.12 -15.24 -0.86
CA THR A 63 0.54 -16.35 -1.61
C THR A 63 -0.81 -15.98 -2.16
N PRO A 64 -1.19 -16.48 -3.36
CA PRO A 64 -2.57 -16.35 -3.81
C PRO A 64 -3.51 -17.07 -2.83
N GLY A 65 -4.67 -16.47 -2.57
CA GLY A 65 -5.63 -17.04 -1.64
C GLY A 65 -5.27 -16.89 -0.18
N CYS A 66 -4.38 -15.97 0.16
CA CYS A 66 -4.00 -15.69 1.54
C CYS A 66 -5.24 -15.35 2.38
N PRO A 67 -5.50 -16.06 3.51
CA PRO A 67 -6.67 -15.78 4.33
C PRO A 67 -6.69 -14.37 4.91
N ALA A 68 -5.52 -13.77 5.14
CA ALA A 68 -5.41 -12.40 5.64
C ALA A 68 -5.49 -11.35 4.53
N GLY A 69 -5.58 -11.77 3.27
CA GLY A 69 -5.56 -10.85 2.12
C GLY A 69 -6.57 -9.72 2.22
N PRO A 70 -7.88 -10.01 2.39
CA PRO A 70 -8.88 -8.95 2.47
C PRO A 70 -8.61 -7.97 3.61
N TYR A 71 -8.14 -8.47 4.75
CA TYR A 71 -7.77 -7.62 5.88
C TYR A 71 -6.61 -6.69 5.52
N ILE A 72 -5.56 -7.24 4.90
CA ILE A 72 -4.39 -6.45 4.52
C ILE A 72 -4.78 -5.36 3.51
N LEU A 73 -5.56 -5.72 2.50
CA LEU A 73 -5.99 -4.76 1.48
C LEU A 73 -6.82 -3.64 2.08
N GLN A 74 -7.70 -3.96 3.02
CA GLN A 74 -8.50 -2.97 3.71
C GLN A 74 -7.64 -2.03 4.55
N GLN A 75 -6.64 -2.58 5.26
CA GLN A 75 -5.73 -1.77 6.06
C GLN A 75 -4.88 -0.85 5.20
N VAL A 76 -4.41 -1.34 4.06
CA VAL A 76 -3.64 -0.50 3.12
C VAL A 76 -4.48 0.69 2.65
N LYS A 77 -5.71 0.44 2.26
CA LYS A 77 -6.61 1.51 1.82
C LYS A 77 -6.84 2.52 2.95
N GLN A 78 -7.14 2.03 4.15
CA GLN A 78 -7.39 2.87 5.31
C GLN A 78 -6.20 3.75 5.65
N GLU A 79 -5.01 3.16 5.69
CA GLU A 79 -3.80 3.90 6.06
C GLU A 79 -3.39 4.90 4.99
N ALA A 80 -3.53 4.56 3.72
CA ALA A 80 -3.23 5.51 2.66
C ALA A 80 -4.22 6.68 2.70
N GLU A 81 -5.50 6.42 2.96
CA GLU A 81 -6.51 7.48 3.02
C GLU A 81 -6.42 8.31 4.30
N SER A 82 -5.64 7.88 5.29
CA SER A 82 -5.42 8.65 6.51
C SER A 82 -4.49 9.85 6.30
N LEU A 83 -3.76 9.88 5.20
CA LEU A 83 -2.92 11.03 4.87
C LEU A 83 -3.79 12.23 4.48
N ASP A 84 -3.39 13.42 4.93
CA ASP A 84 -4.22 14.62 4.88
C ASP A 84 -4.80 14.94 3.50
N HIS A 85 -4.01 14.76 2.45
CA HIS A 85 -4.42 15.13 1.10
C HIS A 85 -4.90 13.96 0.27
N VAL A 86 -4.79 12.74 0.77
CA VAL A 86 -5.24 11.56 0.03
C VAL A 86 -6.72 11.35 0.29
N ARG A 87 -7.52 11.73 -0.70
CA ARG A 87 -8.96 11.59 -0.62
C ARG A 87 -9.42 10.17 -0.93
N LYS A 88 -8.72 9.51 -1.82
CA LYS A 88 -9.08 8.17 -2.24
C LYS A 88 -7.81 7.36 -2.50
N ALA A 89 -7.77 6.15 -1.99
CA ALA A 89 -6.73 5.19 -2.30
C ALA A 89 -7.33 4.01 -3.04
N GLU A 90 -6.65 3.58 -4.08
CA GLU A 90 -7.02 2.40 -4.85
C GLU A 90 -5.91 1.37 -4.73
N ILE A 91 -6.30 0.12 -4.58
CA ILE A 91 -5.34 -0.96 -4.44
C ILE A 91 -5.42 -1.81 -5.70
N ASP A 92 -4.30 -1.95 -6.38
CA ASP A 92 -4.17 -2.78 -7.56
C ASP A 92 -3.42 -4.04 -7.17
N LEU A 93 -4.16 -5.11 -6.95
CA LEU A 93 -3.58 -6.38 -6.51
C LEU A 93 -3.07 -7.15 -7.72
N THR A 94 -1.81 -7.55 -7.68
CA THR A 94 -1.19 -8.32 -8.76
C THR A 94 -0.36 -9.46 -8.18
N PHE A 95 -0.28 -10.56 -8.93
CA PHE A 95 0.63 -11.65 -8.63
C PHE A 95 1.70 -11.80 -9.71
N ASN A 96 1.92 -10.74 -10.48
CA ASN A 96 2.95 -10.72 -11.51
C ASN A 96 3.83 -9.48 -11.34
N PRO A 97 5.10 -9.63 -10.94
CA PRO A 97 5.72 -10.91 -10.59
C PRO A 97 5.19 -11.48 -9.27
N MET A 98 5.28 -12.78 -9.11
CA MET A 98 4.93 -13.42 -7.85
C MET A 98 5.94 -13.03 -6.78
N TRP A 99 5.45 -12.82 -5.55
CA TRP A 99 6.31 -12.50 -4.41
C TRP A 99 7.26 -13.66 -4.10
N ASN A 100 8.48 -13.31 -3.72
CA ASN A 100 9.44 -14.27 -3.19
C ASN A 100 10.25 -13.60 -2.05
N GLU A 101 10.97 -14.40 -1.30
CA GLU A 101 11.69 -13.94 -0.11
C GLU A 101 12.78 -12.92 -0.41
N GLU A 102 13.30 -12.90 -1.63
CA GLU A 102 14.31 -11.93 -2.01
C GLU A 102 13.76 -10.50 -2.08
N MET A 103 12.45 -10.35 -2.16
CA MET A 103 11.78 -9.05 -2.18
C MET A 103 11.71 -8.40 -0.80
N MET A 104 11.94 -9.17 0.26
CA MET A 104 11.97 -8.62 1.62
C MET A 104 13.17 -7.70 1.78
N SER A 105 13.03 -6.68 2.65
CA SER A 105 14.17 -5.84 3.00
C SER A 105 15.28 -6.68 3.64
N GLU A 106 16.50 -6.20 3.54
CA GLU A 106 17.65 -6.90 4.08
C GLU A 106 17.51 -7.15 5.58
N ASP A 107 17.00 -6.17 6.32
CA ASP A 107 16.80 -6.27 7.75
C ASP A 107 15.82 -7.39 8.09
N VAL A 108 14.72 -7.49 7.34
CA VAL A 108 13.72 -8.52 7.58
C VAL A 108 14.25 -9.91 7.25
N ARG A 109 15.00 -10.03 6.16
CA ARG A 109 15.62 -11.30 5.79
C ARG A 109 16.56 -11.77 6.87
N TRP A 110 17.31 -10.86 7.45
CA TRP A 110 18.23 -11.15 8.54
C TRP A 110 17.48 -11.63 9.79
N ILE A 111 16.41 -10.92 10.17
CA ILE A 111 15.61 -11.26 11.36
C ILE A 111 14.98 -12.64 11.20
N LEU A 112 14.48 -12.98 10.03
CA LEU A 112 13.83 -14.25 9.76
C LEU A 112 14.81 -15.39 9.46
N GLY A 113 16.11 -15.09 9.36
CA GLY A 113 17.12 -16.11 9.08
C GLY A 113 17.13 -16.57 7.63
N ARG A 114 16.78 -15.72 6.69
CA ARG A 114 16.62 -16.10 5.27
C ARG A 114 17.55 -15.39 4.32
#